data_e16d641e23e7ded473b44964bcdcdcc3
#
_entry.id   e16d641e23e7ded473b44964bcdcdcc3
#
_cell.length_a   1.000
_cell.length_b   1.000
_cell.length_c   1.000
_cell.angle_alpha   90.00
_cell.angle_beta   90.00
_cell.angle_gamma   90.00
#
_symmetry.space_group_name_H-M   'P 1'
#
loop_
_entity.id
_entity.type
_entity.pdbx_description
1 polymer ?
#
loop_
_entity_poly.entity_id
_entity_poly.type
_entity_poly.pdbx_seq_one_letter_code
_entity_poly.pdbx_strand_id
1 'polypeptide(L)'
;MTPPSEQEERPAGTPRPLSGGAGPSAADELRFSLSPELVAPSIARDRFDRWLLDQRWPSAQREDLVLALSEAVSNSIEHGYGVRAGAPAPDAGDVAVTARVLVEADGLRRIVLVVRDQGVWREPVVPARFRGHGLSIIRACADRLSIEGSDEGTTLTLTTRAAPAPLDAA
;
A
#
# COMPACT_ATOMS: atom_id res chain seq x y z
N MET A 1 -36.15 -42.87 -52.72
CA MET A 1 -36.38 -41.56 -52.13
C MET A 1 -35.89 -41.66 -50.66
N THR A 2 -34.63 -41.44 -50.49
CA THR A 2 -33.91 -41.65 -49.21
C THR A 2 -33.72 -40.25 -48.55
N PRO A 3 -34.08 -40.07 -47.31
CA PRO A 3 -33.84 -38.77 -46.63
C PRO A 3 -32.33 -38.59 -46.25
N PRO A 4 -31.86 -37.34 -46.17
CA PRO A 4 -30.48 -37.07 -45.89
C PRO A 4 -30.16 -37.22 -44.40
N SER A 5 -28.94 -37.68 -44.16
CA SER A 5 -28.34 -37.89 -42.85
C SER A 5 -28.13 -36.55 -42.09
N GLU A 6 -28.67 -36.46 -40.90
CA GLU A 6 -28.37 -35.40 -39.94
C GLU A 6 -26.93 -35.55 -39.47
N GLN A 7 -26.12 -34.51 -39.72
CA GLN A 7 -24.82 -34.35 -39.13
C GLN A 7 -24.96 -33.77 -37.72
N GLU A 8 -24.62 -34.58 -36.76
CA GLU A 8 -24.58 -34.25 -35.35
C GLU A 8 -23.42 -33.25 -35.07
N GLU A 9 -23.79 -32.00 -34.86
CA GLU A 9 -22.87 -30.92 -34.48
C GLU A 9 -22.37 -31.17 -33.05
N ARG A 10 -21.09 -31.49 -32.91
CA ARG A 10 -20.41 -31.62 -31.59
C ARG A 10 -20.35 -30.25 -30.92
N PRO A 11 -20.76 -30.10 -29.65
CA PRO A 11 -20.67 -28.85 -28.96
C PRO A 11 -19.20 -28.46 -28.75
N ALA A 12 -18.88 -27.21 -29.05
CA ALA A 12 -17.58 -26.58 -28.85
C ALA A 12 -17.13 -26.73 -27.40
N GLY A 13 -15.88 -27.15 -27.23
CA GLY A 13 -15.27 -27.39 -25.96
C GLY A 13 -15.29 -26.14 -25.05
N THR A 14 -15.74 -26.34 -23.84
CA THR A 14 -15.66 -25.37 -22.74
C THR A 14 -14.21 -24.88 -22.59
N PRO A 15 -13.94 -23.56 -22.53
CA PRO A 15 -12.61 -23.09 -22.32
C PRO A 15 -12.13 -23.52 -20.92
N ARG A 16 -11.03 -24.23 -20.91
CA ARG A 16 -10.33 -24.68 -19.71
C ARG A 16 -9.90 -23.43 -18.92
N PRO A 17 -10.21 -23.30 -17.62
CA PRO A 17 -9.74 -22.18 -16.83
C PRO A 17 -8.22 -22.21 -16.79
N LEU A 18 -7.60 -21.07 -17.11
CA LEU A 18 -6.16 -20.86 -16.95
C LEU A 18 -5.85 -20.89 -15.45
N SER A 19 -5.50 -22.06 -14.97
CA SER A 19 -4.99 -22.26 -13.61
C SER A 19 -3.56 -21.74 -13.54
N GLY A 20 -3.29 -20.85 -12.58
CA GLY A 20 -1.95 -20.61 -12.10
C GLY A 20 -1.53 -19.15 -11.96
N GLY A 21 -2.37 -18.29 -11.41
CA GLY A 21 -1.84 -17.16 -10.65
C GLY A 21 -1.66 -17.66 -9.21
N ALA A 22 -0.44 -17.95 -8.78
CA ALA A 22 -0.16 -18.11 -7.37
C ALA A 22 -0.62 -16.83 -6.68
N GLY A 23 -1.59 -16.93 -5.76
CA GLY A 23 -1.98 -15.80 -4.92
C GLY A 23 -0.75 -15.27 -4.18
N PRO A 24 -0.74 -13.98 -3.76
CA PRO A 24 0.39 -13.40 -3.08
C PRO A 24 0.80 -14.29 -1.90
N SER A 25 2.09 -14.62 -1.83
CA SER A 25 2.65 -15.34 -0.69
C SER A 25 2.51 -14.49 0.56
N ALA A 26 2.34 -15.09 1.73
CA ALA A 26 2.34 -14.37 2.99
C ALA A 26 3.65 -13.56 3.21
N ALA A 27 4.74 -13.96 2.57
CA ALA A 27 6.00 -13.23 2.55
C ALA A 27 5.92 -11.92 1.74
N ASP A 28 5.02 -11.84 0.77
CA ASP A 28 4.85 -10.67 -0.10
C ASP A 28 3.94 -9.60 0.52
N GLU A 29 3.43 -9.83 1.73
CA GLU A 29 2.54 -8.91 2.42
C GLU A 29 3.05 -8.60 3.83
N LEU A 30 3.03 -7.31 4.17
CA LEU A 30 3.26 -6.78 5.51
C LEU A 30 1.97 -6.20 6.05
N ARG A 31 1.59 -6.58 7.29
CA ARG A 31 0.45 -5.99 8.01
C ARG A 31 0.81 -5.74 9.46
N PHE A 32 0.48 -4.57 9.97
CA PHE A 32 0.55 -4.25 11.39
C PHE A 32 -0.34 -3.07 11.74
N SER A 33 -0.65 -2.94 13.04
CA SER A 33 -1.30 -1.77 13.63
C SER A 33 -0.40 -1.11 14.65
N LEU A 34 -0.60 0.19 14.85
CA LEU A 34 0.14 1.03 15.78
C LEU A 34 -0.83 1.89 16.58
N SER A 35 -0.64 1.94 17.88
CA SER A 35 -1.33 2.95 18.70
C SER A 35 -0.92 4.36 18.28
N PRO A 36 -1.81 5.36 18.34
CA PRO A 36 -1.53 6.73 17.90
C PRO A 36 -0.63 7.46 18.90
N GLU A 37 0.63 7.07 18.95
CA GLU A 37 1.68 7.62 19.80
C GLU A 37 2.78 8.28 18.96
N LEU A 38 3.50 9.25 19.53
CA LEU A 38 4.59 9.96 18.84
C LEU A 38 5.75 9.04 18.40
N VAL A 39 5.90 7.89 19.03
CA VAL A 39 6.91 6.87 18.65
C VAL A 39 6.49 6.01 17.47
N ALA A 40 5.20 5.96 17.14
CA ALA A 40 4.67 5.07 16.10
C ALA A 40 5.32 5.25 14.72
N PRO A 41 5.65 6.47 14.23
CA PRO A 41 6.36 6.62 12.96
C PRO A 41 7.72 5.92 12.94
N SER A 42 8.46 5.92 14.07
CA SER A 42 9.74 5.19 14.18
C SER A 42 9.54 3.69 14.10
N ILE A 43 8.54 3.16 14.79
CA ILE A 43 8.22 1.73 14.75
C ILE A 43 7.78 1.32 13.34
N ALA A 44 6.98 2.15 12.67
CA ALA A 44 6.57 1.92 11.29
C ALA A 44 7.76 1.82 10.34
N ARG A 45 8.70 2.78 10.45
CA ARG A 45 9.95 2.78 9.66
C ARG A 45 10.73 1.48 9.82
N ASP A 46 11.00 1.08 11.07
CA ASP A 46 11.80 -0.10 11.35
C ASP A 46 11.19 -1.39 10.83
N ARG A 47 9.85 -1.53 10.93
CA ARG A 47 9.13 -2.70 10.42
C ARG A 47 9.11 -2.74 8.90
N PHE A 48 8.86 -1.60 8.29
CA PHE A 48 8.75 -1.50 6.84
C PHE A 48 10.11 -1.62 6.16
N ASP A 49 11.16 -0.99 6.72
CA ASP A 49 12.51 -1.10 6.19
C ASP A 49 13.01 -2.56 6.19
N ARG A 50 12.79 -3.29 7.29
CA ARG A 50 13.11 -4.72 7.34
C ARG A 50 12.37 -5.53 6.28
N TRP A 51 11.07 -5.30 6.14
CA TRP A 51 10.29 -5.99 5.12
C TRP A 51 10.78 -5.66 3.71
N LEU A 52 11.12 -4.40 3.41
CA LEU A 52 11.69 -4.01 2.11
C LEU A 52 13.05 -4.67 1.85
N LEU A 53 13.87 -4.87 2.89
CA LEU A 53 15.12 -5.63 2.79
C LEU A 53 14.85 -7.09 2.46
N ASP A 54 13.90 -7.73 3.12
CA ASP A 54 13.49 -9.12 2.85
C ASP A 54 12.98 -9.26 1.41
N GLN A 55 12.25 -8.25 0.90
CA GLN A 55 11.81 -8.16 -0.49
C GLN A 55 12.93 -7.84 -1.48
N ARG A 56 14.16 -7.60 -1.02
CA ARG A 56 15.29 -7.12 -1.84
C ARG A 56 14.90 -5.92 -2.70
N TRP A 57 14.21 -4.95 -2.08
CA TRP A 57 13.77 -3.75 -2.79
C TRP A 57 14.96 -2.83 -3.09
N PRO A 58 15.03 -2.17 -4.29
CA PRO A 58 16.15 -1.30 -4.63
C PRO A 58 16.39 -0.21 -3.57
N SER A 59 17.64 -0.05 -3.13
CA SER A 59 18.01 0.85 -2.02
C SER A 59 17.56 2.29 -2.22
N ALA A 60 17.72 2.82 -3.44
CA ALA A 60 17.31 4.19 -3.77
C ALA A 60 15.81 4.44 -3.58
N GLN A 61 14.96 3.46 -3.91
CA GLN A 61 13.52 3.56 -3.68
C GLN A 61 13.14 3.22 -2.23
N ARG A 62 13.91 2.38 -1.55
CA ARG A 62 13.64 1.95 -0.18
C ARG A 62 13.66 3.12 0.78
N GLU A 63 14.70 3.95 0.75
CA GLU A 63 14.84 5.11 1.63
C GLU A 63 13.66 6.07 1.47
N ASP A 64 13.30 6.36 0.24
CA ASP A 64 12.15 7.20 -0.10
C ASP A 64 10.83 6.63 0.44
N LEU A 65 10.62 5.32 0.28
CA LEU A 65 9.39 4.65 0.72
C LEU A 65 9.27 4.61 2.25
N VAL A 66 10.38 4.37 2.95
CA VAL A 66 10.44 4.40 4.42
C VAL A 66 10.10 5.80 4.93
N LEU A 67 10.62 6.84 4.27
CA LEU A 67 10.29 8.22 4.60
C LEU A 67 8.81 8.52 4.31
N ALA A 68 8.30 8.10 3.15
CA ALA A 68 6.89 8.28 2.77
C ALA A 68 5.93 7.62 3.78
N LEU A 69 6.22 6.39 4.23
CA LEU A 69 5.43 5.74 5.29
C LEU A 69 5.50 6.51 6.60
N SER A 70 6.70 6.96 7.01
CA SER A 70 6.88 7.75 8.23
C SER A 70 6.01 9.00 8.23
N GLU A 71 5.99 9.73 7.12
CA GLU A 71 5.17 10.93 6.94
C GLU A 71 3.67 10.60 6.94
N ALA A 72 3.27 9.50 6.29
CA ALA A 72 1.86 9.09 6.28
C ALA A 72 1.36 8.75 7.71
N VAL A 73 2.15 7.99 8.48
CA VAL A 73 1.82 7.65 9.87
C VAL A 73 1.84 8.89 10.76
N SER A 74 2.81 9.79 10.60
CA SER A 74 2.84 11.07 11.34
C SER A 74 1.60 11.90 11.07
N ASN A 75 1.19 12.00 9.80
CA ASN A 75 -0.04 12.73 9.42
C ASN A 75 -1.29 12.13 10.08
N SER A 76 -1.43 10.80 10.10
CA SER A 76 -2.54 10.13 10.78
C SER A 76 -2.56 10.45 12.27
N ILE A 77 -1.40 10.45 12.94
CA ILE A 77 -1.29 10.72 14.37
C ILE A 77 -1.57 12.18 14.68
N GLU A 78 -0.93 13.10 13.98
CA GLU A 78 -1.03 14.54 14.27
C GLU A 78 -2.37 15.13 13.81
N HIS A 79 -2.84 14.76 12.64
CA HIS A 79 -4.03 15.33 12.02
C HIS A 79 -5.28 14.49 12.22
N GLY A 80 -5.16 13.16 12.15
CA GLY A 80 -6.27 12.24 12.37
C GLY A 80 -6.66 12.20 13.84
N TYR A 81 -5.69 11.93 14.71
CA TYR A 81 -5.94 11.79 16.15
C TYR A 81 -5.63 13.04 16.98
N GLY A 82 -4.98 14.04 16.41
CA GLY A 82 -4.64 15.28 17.11
C GLY A 82 -3.58 15.13 18.20
N VAL A 83 -2.78 14.05 18.16
CA VAL A 83 -1.72 13.78 19.14
C VAL A 83 -0.61 14.83 19.02
N ARG A 84 -0.23 15.40 20.17
CA ARG A 84 0.85 16.39 20.28
C ARG A 84 1.74 16.05 21.47
N ALA A 85 2.98 16.54 21.44
CA ALA A 85 3.90 16.38 22.57
C ALA A 85 3.27 16.93 23.86
N GLY A 86 3.27 16.10 24.92
CA GLY A 86 2.70 16.44 26.22
C GLY A 86 1.17 16.26 26.33
N ALA A 87 0.47 15.84 25.27
CA ALA A 87 -0.93 15.47 25.33
C ALA A 87 -1.09 13.95 25.55
N PRO A 88 -2.11 13.52 26.30
CA PRO A 88 -2.42 12.09 26.38
C PRO A 88 -2.81 11.56 25.01
N ALA A 89 -2.42 10.32 24.71
CA ALA A 89 -2.88 9.63 23.50
C ALA A 89 -4.40 9.49 23.54
N PRO A 90 -5.10 9.70 22.41
CA PRO A 90 -6.54 9.49 22.36
C PRO A 90 -6.86 8.00 22.57
N ASP A 91 -7.94 7.75 23.29
CA ASP A 91 -8.44 6.39 23.58
C ASP A 91 -9.22 5.80 22.38
N ALA A 92 -8.79 6.07 21.17
CA ALA A 92 -9.58 5.75 19.99
C ALA A 92 -8.72 5.31 18.80
N GLY A 93 -8.83 4.02 18.50
CA GLY A 93 -8.41 3.44 17.23
C GLY A 93 -6.90 3.34 17.04
N ASP A 94 -6.53 2.62 16.01
CA ASP A 94 -5.15 2.35 15.61
C ASP A 94 -4.86 2.91 14.22
N VAL A 95 -3.59 3.15 13.93
CA VAL A 95 -3.11 3.34 12.56
C VAL A 95 -2.74 1.98 11.98
N ALA A 96 -3.54 1.52 11.02
CA ALA A 96 -3.30 0.26 10.31
C ALA A 96 -2.42 0.49 9.08
N VAL A 97 -1.38 -0.32 8.94
CA VAL A 97 -0.47 -0.31 7.79
C VAL A 97 -0.52 -1.65 7.09
N THR A 98 -0.69 -1.60 5.78
CA THR A 98 -0.60 -2.79 4.91
C THR A 98 0.29 -2.45 3.73
N ALA A 99 1.26 -3.32 3.41
CA ALA A 99 2.04 -3.23 2.19
C ALA A 99 2.05 -4.58 1.49
N ARG A 100 1.97 -4.59 0.16
CA ARG A 100 2.05 -5.81 -0.63
C ARG A 100 2.82 -5.59 -1.91
N VAL A 101 3.59 -6.60 -2.32
CA VAL A 101 4.25 -6.62 -3.62
C VAL A 101 3.26 -7.11 -4.68
N LEU A 102 3.17 -6.37 -5.77
CA LEU A 102 2.51 -6.78 -7.01
C LEU A 102 3.57 -7.07 -8.05
N VAL A 103 3.47 -8.22 -8.72
CA VAL A 103 4.31 -8.58 -9.86
C VAL A 103 3.50 -8.38 -11.13
N GLU A 104 4.01 -7.57 -12.04
CA GLU A 104 3.38 -7.29 -13.33
C GLU A 104 3.73 -8.38 -14.35
N ALA A 105 3.00 -8.43 -15.46
CA ALA A 105 3.19 -9.46 -16.50
C ALA A 105 4.57 -9.40 -17.17
N ASP A 106 5.23 -8.25 -17.15
CA ASP A 106 6.60 -8.03 -17.65
C ASP A 106 7.70 -8.37 -16.63
N GLY A 107 7.31 -8.87 -15.44
CA GLY A 107 8.22 -9.21 -14.35
C GLY A 107 8.64 -8.02 -13.48
N LEU A 108 8.19 -6.80 -13.78
CA LEU A 108 8.38 -5.66 -12.90
C LEU A 108 7.53 -5.81 -11.63
N ARG A 109 7.99 -5.18 -10.55
CA ARG A 109 7.32 -5.23 -9.25
C ARG A 109 6.93 -3.83 -8.80
N ARG A 110 5.79 -3.75 -8.12
CA ARG A 110 5.33 -2.54 -7.43
C ARG A 110 4.92 -2.87 -6.01
N ILE A 111 4.99 -1.91 -5.12
CA ILE A 111 4.39 -2.00 -3.80
C ILE A 111 3.11 -1.17 -3.79
N VAL A 112 2.05 -1.75 -3.27
CA VAL A 112 0.86 -1.03 -2.84
C VAL A 112 0.93 -0.90 -1.32
N LEU A 113 1.10 0.33 -0.85
CA LEU A 113 1.14 0.70 0.56
C LEU A 113 -0.18 1.38 0.93
N VAL A 114 -0.83 0.90 1.97
CA VAL A 114 -2.06 1.49 2.52
C VAL A 114 -1.82 1.86 3.97
N VAL A 115 -2.11 3.10 4.32
CA VAL A 115 -2.16 3.59 5.70
C VAL A 115 -3.58 4.04 5.99
N ARG A 116 -4.20 3.45 7.01
CA ARG A 116 -5.56 3.76 7.41
C ARG A 116 -5.59 4.13 8.89
N ASP A 117 -6.25 5.23 9.20
CA ASP A 117 -6.60 5.63 10.56
C ASP A 117 -8.12 5.75 10.72
N GLN A 118 -8.56 5.82 11.96
CA GLN A 118 -9.95 6.05 12.36
C GLN A 118 -10.13 7.43 12.99
N GLY A 119 -9.17 8.33 12.76
CA GLY A 119 -9.22 9.70 13.23
C GLY A 119 -10.25 10.54 12.47
N VAL A 120 -10.51 11.73 12.96
CA VAL A 120 -11.42 12.65 12.28
C VAL A 120 -10.68 13.38 11.16
N TRP A 121 -11.07 13.11 9.91
CA TRP A 121 -10.55 13.91 8.79
C TRP A 121 -10.92 15.39 8.97
N ARG A 122 -9.90 16.22 8.98
CA ARG A 122 -10.07 17.68 8.96
C ARG A 122 -9.43 18.21 7.70
N GLU A 123 -10.24 18.87 6.87
CA GLU A 123 -9.70 19.54 5.69
C GLU A 123 -8.64 20.56 6.15
N PRO A 124 -7.42 20.53 5.60
CA PRO A 124 -6.36 21.39 6.06
C PRO A 124 -6.71 22.86 5.78
N VAL A 125 -6.90 23.65 6.81
CA VAL A 125 -7.21 25.10 6.74
C VAL A 125 -6.01 25.90 6.20
N VAL A 126 -4.81 25.33 6.20
CA VAL A 126 -3.57 26.00 5.81
C VAL A 126 -3.30 25.85 4.32
N PRO A 127 -3.02 26.97 3.58
CA PRO A 127 -2.66 26.90 2.16
C PRO A 127 -1.50 25.93 1.91
N ALA A 128 -1.53 25.23 0.76
CA ALA A 128 -0.56 24.19 0.40
C ALA A 128 0.94 24.61 0.56
N ARG A 129 1.25 25.91 0.41
CA ARG A 129 2.59 26.48 0.57
C ARG A 129 3.16 26.44 2.01
N PHE A 130 2.32 26.25 3.01
CA PHE A 130 2.71 26.16 4.43
C PHE A 130 2.53 24.75 4.99
N ARG A 131 2.11 23.79 4.16
CA ARG A 131 2.09 22.37 4.56
C ARG A 131 3.52 21.86 4.60
N GLY A 132 3.86 21.14 5.66
CA GLY A 132 5.14 20.46 5.75
C GLY A 132 5.43 19.60 4.50
N HIS A 133 6.66 19.28 4.26
CA HIS A 133 7.12 18.58 3.04
C HIS A 133 6.59 17.14 2.91
N GLY A 134 5.89 16.62 3.94
CA GLY A 134 5.44 15.23 4.01
C GLY A 134 4.63 14.75 2.81
N LEU A 135 3.56 15.45 2.43
CA LEU A 135 2.77 15.08 1.26
C LEU A 135 3.55 15.21 -0.06
N SER A 136 4.50 16.13 -0.13
CA SER A 136 5.40 16.28 -1.30
C SER A 136 6.34 15.09 -1.41
N ILE A 137 6.87 14.60 -0.29
CA ILE A 137 7.71 13.40 -0.22
C ILE A 137 6.90 12.19 -0.65
N ILE A 138 5.73 11.97 -0.07
CA ILE A 138 4.84 10.86 -0.42
C ILE A 138 4.53 10.86 -1.93
N ARG A 139 4.24 12.04 -2.51
CA ARG A 139 3.97 12.17 -3.94
C ARG A 139 5.20 11.89 -4.81
N ALA A 140 6.39 12.28 -4.36
CA ALA A 140 7.63 12.05 -5.11
C ALA A 140 7.96 10.56 -5.24
N CYS A 141 7.58 9.74 -4.25
CA CYS A 141 7.81 8.29 -4.22
C CYS A 141 6.74 7.49 -4.98
N ALA A 142 5.59 8.10 -5.22
CA ALA A 142 4.41 7.45 -5.78
C ALA A 142 4.34 7.57 -7.30
N ASP A 143 3.92 6.48 -7.95
CA ASP A 143 3.36 6.50 -9.29
C ASP A 143 1.87 6.89 -9.24
N ARG A 144 1.18 6.37 -8.22
CA ARG A 144 -0.22 6.73 -7.90
C ARG A 144 -0.38 6.98 -6.41
N LEU A 145 -1.13 8.01 -6.07
CA LEU A 145 -1.49 8.36 -4.71
C LEU A 145 -2.98 8.71 -4.64
N SER A 146 -3.72 8.04 -3.74
CA SER A 146 -5.08 8.39 -3.35
C SER A 146 -5.11 8.68 -1.85
N ILE A 147 -5.87 9.70 -1.46
CA ILE A 147 -6.17 10.01 -0.06
C ILE A 147 -7.68 10.21 0.02
N GLU A 148 -8.32 9.34 0.78
CA GLU A 148 -9.75 9.34 0.99
C GLU A 148 -10.02 9.60 2.47
N GLY A 149 -10.71 10.70 2.77
CA GLY A 149 -11.10 11.08 4.11
C GLY A 149 -12.62 11.02 4.28
N SER A 150 -13.06 10.57 5.44
CA SER A 150 -14.45 10.53 5.85
C SER A 150 -14.56 10.81 7.36
N ASP A 151 -15.79 10.82 7.88
CA ASP A 151 -16.05 10.92 9.32
C ASP A 151 -15.54 9.66 10.07
N GLU A 152 -15.27 8.56 9.36
CA GLU A 152 -14.77 7.30 9.91
C GLU A 152 -13.25 7.19 9.87
N GLY A 153 -12.55 8.18 9.31
CA GLY A 153 -11.10 8.20 9.26
C GLY A 153 -10.54 8.52 7.87
N THR A 154 -9.23 8.29 7.74
CA THR A 154 -8.49 8.53 6.50
C THR A 154 -7.87 7.24 5.98
N THR A 155 -7.92 7.08 4.67
CA THR A 155 -7.17 6.02 3.97
C THR A 155 -6.25 6.66 2.94
N LEU A 156 -4.95 6.46 3.10
CA LEU A 156 -3.94 6.81 2.11
C LEU A 156 -3.52 5.54 1.39
N THR A 157 -3.58 5.55 0.07
CA THR A 157 -3.10 4.46 -0.79
C THR A 157 -2.03 4.99 -1.73
N LEU A 158 -0.84 4.40 -1.66
CA LEU A 158 0.30 4.71 -2.51
C LEU A 158 0.67 3.47 -3.33
N THR A 159 0.86 3.64 -4.64
CA THR A 159 1.48 2.63 -5.51
C THR A 159 2.84 3.16 -5.97
N THR A 160 3.89 2.37 -5.79
CA THR A 160 5.25 2.77 -6.13
C THR A 160 5.49 2.78 -7.63
N ARG A 161 6.56 3.44 -8.05
CA ARG A 161 7.14 3.20 -9.37
C ARG A 161 7.56 1.74 -9.48
N ALA A 162 7.60 1.24 -10.71
CA ALA A 162 8.04 -0.12 -10.98
C ALA A 162 9.51 -0.31 -10.58
N ALA A 163 9.81 -1.48 -10.03
CA ALA A 163 11.16 -1.94 -9.72
C ALA A 163 11.44 -3.28 -10.42
N PRO A 164 12.68 -3.56 -10.81
CA PRO A 164 13.02 -4.86 -11.38
C PRO A 164 12.83 -5.97 -10.36
N ALA A 165 12.65 -7.20 -10.84
CA ALA A 165 12.76 -8.38 -9.98
C ALA A 165 14.14 -8.42 -9.32
N PRO A 166 14.27 -9.03 -8.10
CA PRO A 166 15.59 -9.29 -7.53
C PRO A 166 16.38 -10.13 -8.49
N LEU A 167 17.65 -9.78 -8.69
CA LEU A 167 18.56 -10.69 -9.36
C LEU A 167 18.68 -11.91 -8.46
N ASP A 168 18.32 -13.09 -8.96
CA ASP A 168 18.58 -14.33 -8.27
C ASP A 168 20.07 -14.40 -8.00
N ALA A 169 20.43 -14.58 -6.74
CA ALA A 169 21.81 -14.84 -6.38
C ALA A 169 22.16 -16.20 -7.00
N ALA A 170 22.98 -16.16 -8.06
CA ALA A 170 23.51 -17.35 -8.71
C ALA A 170 24.41 -18.13 -7.76
#